data_f0e0d6f5a5a3397dc3b6f44fff2359db
#
_entry.id   f0e0d6f5a5a3397dc3b6f44fff2359db
#
_cell.length_a   1.000
_cell.length_b   1.000
_cell.length_c   1.000
_cell.angle_alpha   90.00
_cell.angle_beta   90.00
_cell.angle_gamma   90.00
#
_symmetry.space_group_name_H-M   'P 1'
#
loop_
_entity.id
_entity.type
_entity.pdbx_description
1 polymer ?
#
loop_
_entity_poly.entity_id
_entity_poly.type
_entity_poly.pdbx_seq_one_letter_code
_entity_poly.pdbx_strand_id
1 'polypeptide(L)'
;MMIRGTAAWLLAMVLSVSAAHAHGGVGMVDKRCVLRIGPDIMFFTGYQPQNSRDEFCDDIPSTGQMVVALDMQEPELRDMVTEIRLIKDEGNHTTMNGLPFLTDAELGSPQVLDPVTITHVLPQKYPTGTLTFEHTFPETGKFIGIVTVKNAHGQTYVSQFPFSVGQGFGNSIGIYASMVVALVAAVYLIWRLGAKQKLVPPKKPA
;
A
#
# COMPACT_ATOMS: atom_id res chain seq x y z
N MET A 1 36.47 1.04 30.52
CA MET A 1 35.12 1.62 30.73
C MET A 1 34.42 2.15 29.44
N MET A 2 35.13 2.26 28.31
CA MET A 2 34.61 2.82 27.05
C MET A 2 33.78 1.85 26.18
N ILE A 3 33.91 0.53 26.36
CA ILE A 3 33.25 -0.48 25.48
C ILE A 3 31.75 -0.68 25.81
N ARG A 4 31.34 -0.34 27.04
CA ARG A 4 29.92 -0.42 27.45
C ARG A 4 29.05 0.68 26.82
N GLY A 5 29.64 1.84 26.50
CA GLY A 5 28.96 2.97 25.88
C GLY A 5 28.65 2.73 24.40
N THR A 6 29.59 2.14 23.66
CA THR A 6 29.43 1.92 22.22
C THR A 6 28.36 0.86 21.88
N ALA A 7 28.20 -0.17 22.70
CA ALA A 7 27.18 -1.19 22.55
C ALA A 7 25.77 -0.63 22.81
N ALA A 8 25.61 0.27 23.78
CA ALA A 8 24.32 0.93 24.07
C ALA A 8 23.93 1.91 22.98
N TRP A 9 24.88 2.64 22.37
CA TRP A 9 24.62 3.52 21.25
C TRP A 9 24.20 2.79 19.98
N LEU A 10 24.83 1.64 19.67
CA LEU A 10 24.45 0.81 18.54
C LEU A 10 23.06 0.18 18.73
N LEU A 11 22.70 -0.21 19.95
CA LEU A 11 21.38 -0.74 20.26
C LEU A 11 20.29 0.34 20.16
N ALA A 12 20.57 1.57 20.60
CA ALA A 12 19.67 2.70 20.48
C ALA A 12 19.43 3.11 19.02
N MET A 13 20.44 2.99 18.16
CA MET A 13 20.35 3.32 16.74
C MET A 13 19.50 2.30 15.93
N VAL A 14 19.47 1.04 16.37
CA VAL A 14 18.64 -0.02 15.76
C VAL A 14 17.16 0.10 16.18
N LEU A 15 16.89 0.66 17.37
CA LEU A 15 15.53 0.84 17.89
C LEU A 15 14.83 2.10 17.36
N SER A 16 15.55 3.01 16.69
CA SER A 16 15.00 4.27 16.18
C SER A 16 14.47 4.19 14.75
N VAL A 17 14.36 3.00 14.14
CA VAL A 17 13.67 2.83 12.87
C VAL A 17 12.16 2.83 13.12
N SER A 18 11.63 4.00 13.43
CA SER A 18 10.18 4.24 13.36
C SER A 18 9.78 4.19 11.90
N ALA A 19 9.06 3.16 11.50
CA ALA A 19 8.42 3.12 10.19
C ALA A 19 7.41 4.29 10.13
N ALA A 20 7.80 5.37 9.48
CA ALA A 20 6.88 6.43 9.12
C ALA A 20 5.98 5.89 8.00
N HIS A 21 4.82 5.35 8.37
CA HIS A 21 3.77 5.04 7.41
C HIS A 21 3.07 6.35 7.04
N ALA A 22 3.52 6.96 5.96
CA ALA A 22 2.78 8.03 5.32
C ALA A 22 1.82 7.38 4.30
N HIS A 23 0.53 7.38 4.59
CA HIS A 23 -0.50 6.78 3.74
C HIS A 23 -0.98 7.79 2.70
N GLY A 24 -0.65 7.55 1.42
CA GLY A 24 -1.37 8.07 0.28
C GLY A 24 -2.02 6.88 -0.42
N GLY A 25 -3.32 6.93 -0.64
CA GLY A 25 -4.11 5.83 -1.18
C GLY A 25 -5.43 5.70 -0.46
N VAL A 26 -6.04 4.53 -0.51
CA VAL A 26 -7.22 4.22 0.28
C VAL A 26 -6.86 4.35 1.76
N GLY A 27 -7.45 5.33 2.44
CA GLY A 27 -7.28 5.49 3.88
C GLY A 27 -7.94 4.35 4.63
N MET A 28 -7.49 4.05 5.84
CA MET A 28 -8.14 3.07 6.71
C MET A 28 -8.78 3.80 7.90
N VAL A 29 -10.10 3.67 8.04
CA VAL A 29 -10.87 4.20 9.19
C VAL A 29 -11.64 3.03 9.78
N ASP A 30 -11.48 2.78 11.07
CA ASP A 30 -12.14 1.70 11.81
C ASP A 30 -12.00 0.32 11.12
N LYS A 31 -10.81 0.03 10.58
CA LYS A 31 -10.48 -1.19 9.82
C LYS A 31 -11.21 -1.31 8.48
N ARG A 32 -11.78 -0.26 7.96
CA ARG A 32 -12.38 -0.21 6.62
C ARG A 32 -11.53 0.63 5.69
N CYS A 33 -11.42 0.21 4.45
CA CYS A 33 -10.80 1.00 3.40
C CYS A 33 -11.72 2.15 3.00
N VAL A 34 -11.23 3.38 3.04
CA VAL A 34 -12.02 4.59 2.77
C VAL A 34 -11.47 5.31 1.56
N LEU A 35 -12.34 5.57 0.60
CA LEU A 35 -12.08 6.39 -0.58
C LEU A 35 -12.82 7.72 -0.44
N ARG A 36 -12.10 8.84 -0.54
CA ARG A 36 -12.70 10.19 -0.47
C ARG A 36 -13.11 10.65 -1.85
N ILE A 37 -14.37 11.10 -1.97
CA ILE A 37 -14.98 11.63 -3.19
C ILE A 37 -15.40 13.07 -2.93
N GLY A 38 -14.50 14.01 -3.15
CA GLY A 38 -14.72 15.40 -2.75
C GLY A 38 -14.96 15.54 -1.25
N PRO A 39 -16.14 16.05 -0.80
CA PRO A 39 -16.49 16.13 0.62
C PRO A 39 -16.93 14.78 1.20
N ASP A 40 -17.34 13.83 0.37
CA ASP A 40 -18.00 12.59 0.73
C ASP A 40 -17.03 11.41 0.82
N ILE A 41 -17.53 10.27 1.31
CA ILE A 41 -16.75 9.05 1.40
C ILE A 41 -17.50 7.84 0.81
N MET A 42 -16.70 6.93 0.25
CA MET A 42 -17.13 5.57 -0.08
C MET A 42 -16.28 4.58 0.71
N PHE A 43 -16.87 3.52 1.21
CA PHE A 43 -16.08 2.38 1.65
C PHE A 43 -15.69 1.54 0.45
N PHE A 44 -14.45 1.15 0.44
CA PHE A 44 -13.87 0.27 -0.58
C PHE A 44 -13.64 -1.10 0.05
N THR A 45 -14.07 -2.15 -0.63
CA THR A 45 -13.80 -3.52 -0.26
C THR A 45 -13.33 -4.29 -1.48
N GLY A 46 -12.09 -4.77 -1.43
CA GLY A 46 -11.57 -5.72 -2.41
C GLY A 46 -11.41 -7.09 -1.78
N TYR A 47 -11.87 -8.15 -2.41
CA TYR A 47 -11.67 -9.50 -1.92
C TYR A 47 -11.46 -10.51 -3.06
N GLN A 48 -10.77 -11.61 -2.73
CA GLN A 48 -10.50 -12.71 -3.65
C GLN A 48 -11.29 -13.95 -3.23
N PRO A 49 -12.40 -14.31 -3.91
CA PRO A 49 -13.28 -15.42 -3.50
C PRO A 49 -12.57 -16.75 -3.37
N GLN A 50 -11.50 -16.97 -4.16
CA GLN A 50 -10.74 -18.22 -4.19
C GLN A 50 -9.69 -18.34 -3.08
N ASN A 51 -9.27 -17.25 -2.42
CA ASN A 51 -8.13 -17.28 -1.53
C ASN A 51 -8.47 -17.08 -0.05
N SER A 52 -9.34 -16.13 0.26
CA SER A 52 -9.73 -15.85 1.64
C SER A 52 -11.01 -15.01 1.70
N ARG A 53 -11.51 -14.82 2.91
CA ARG A 53 -12.57 -13.84 3.21
C ARG A 53 -12.00 -12.49 3.64
N ASP A 54 -10.67 -12.33 3.54
CA ASP A 54 -10.02 -11.10 3.96
C ASP A 54 -10.29 -9.98 2.95
N GLU A 55 -10.44 -8.78 3.46
CA GLU A 55 -10.63 -7.57 2.69
C GLU A 55 -9.28 -6.89 2.48
N PHE A 56 -9.01 -6.45 1.26
CA PHE A 56 -7.77 -5.81 0.86
C PHE A 56 -8.03 -4.37 0.44
N CYS A 57 -7.15 -3.44 0.83
CA CYS A 57 -7.23 -2.02 0.46
C CYS A 57 -6.28 -1.67 -0.69
N ASP A 58 -5.01 -2.05 -0.58
CA ASP A 58 -3.94 -1.58 -1.46
C ASP A 58 -2.93 -2.68 -1.83
N ASP A 59 -2.95 -3.81 -1.14
CA ASP A 59 -2.07 -4.94 -1.43
C ASP A 59 -2.85 -6.25 -1.54
N ILE A 60 -3.07 -6.70 -2.77
CA ILE A 60 -3.78 -7.92 -3.09
C ILE A 60 -2.75 -9.05 -3.20
N PRO A 61 -2.84 -10.09 -2.37
CA PRO A 61 -1.74 -11.05 -2.19
C PRO A 61 -1.47 -11.92 -3.42
N SER A 62 -2.44 -12.14 -4.29
CA SER A 62 -2.26 -13.05 -5.44
C SER A 62 -3.02 -12.59 -6.68
N THR A 63 -2.60 -13.11 -7.82
CA THR A 63 -3.34 -13.01 -9.09
C THR A 63 -4.64 -13.80 -9.03
N GLY A 64 -5.52 -13.60 -10.00
CA GLY A 64 -6.80 -14.29 -10.11
C GLY A 64 -8.00 -13.34 -10.02
N GLN A 65 -9.18 -13.90 -9.80
CA GLN A 65 -10.43 -13.14 -9.71
C GLN A 65 -10.44 -12.28 -8.45
N MET A 66 -10.82 -11.02 -8.63
CA MET A 66 -11.06 -10.05 -7.57
C MET A 66 -12.44 -9.44 -7.74
N VAL A 67 -13.14 -9.29 -6.65
CA VAL A 67 -14.40 -8.55 -6.56
C VAL A 67 -14.12 -7.26 -5.80
N VAL A 68 -14.52 -6.14 -6.38
CA VAL A 68 -14.44 -4.81 -5.76
C VAL A 68 -15.86 -4.32 -5.50
N ALA A 69 -16.12 -3.93 -4.27
CA ALA A 69 -17.35 -3.26 -3.86
C ALA A 69 -17.04 -1.85 -3.35
N LEU A 70 -17.83 -0.88 -3.78
CA LEU A 70 -17.81 0.49 -3.31
C LEU A 70 -19.17 0.81 -2.68
N ASP A 71 -19.18 1.13 -1.39
CA ASP A 71 -20.37 1.47 -0.64
C ASP A 71 -20.42 2.97 -0.34
N MET A 72 -21.40 3.64 -0.92
CA MET A 72 -21.65 5.07 -0.79
C MET A 72 -22.25 5.36 0.59
N GLN A 73 -21.53 6.12 1.40
CA GLN A 73 -21.97 6.40 2.75
C GLN A 73 -23.02 7.51 2.79
N GLU A 74 -22.84 8.56 1.99
CA GLU A 74 -23.76 9.68 1.92
C GLU A 74 -24.87 9.41 0.89
N PRO A 75 -26.14 9.70 1.24
CA PRO A 75 -27.27 9.47 0.34
C PRO A 75 -27.17 10.22 -0.99
N GLU A 76 -26.54 11.39 -1.00
CA GLU A 76 -26.38 12.20 -2.21
C GLU A 76 -25.53 11.52 -3.29
N LEU A 77 -24.54 10.74 -2.93
CA LEU A 77 -23.73 9.98 -3.89
C LEU A 77 -24.56 9.00 -4.73
N ARG A 78 -25.67 8.49 -4.19
CA ARG A 78 -26.57 7.53 -4.86
C ARG A 78 -27.32 8.16 -6.04
N ASP A 79 -27.52 9.47 -5.99
CA ASP A 79 -28.17 10.25 -7.06
C ASP A 79 -27.16 10.77 -8.09
N MET A 80 -25.87 10.67 -7.82
CA MET A 80 -24.81 11.09 -8.72
C MET A 80 -24.46 9.97 -9.71
N VAL A 81 -23.96 10.37 -10.87
CA VAL A 81 -23.48 9.44 -11.89
C VAL A 81 -22.07 9.03 -11.53
N THR A 82 -21.85 7.74 -11.31
CA THR A 82 -20.54 7.18 -10.93
C THR A 82 -19.99 6.31 -12.06
N GLU A 83 -18.72 6.51 -12.39
CA GLU A 83 -17.92 5.78 -13.37
C GLU A 83 -16.70 5.21 -12.66
N ILE A 84 -16.28 3.99 -13.03
CA ILE A 84 -15.01 3.41 -12.58
C ILE A 84 -14.17 3.03 -13.78
N ARG A 85 -12.90 3.38 -13.71
CA ARG A 85 -11.89 2.94 -14.66
C ARG A 85 -10.76 2.29 -13.90
N LEU A 86 -10.35 1.11 -14.32
CA LEU A 86 -9.20 0.40 -13.80
C LEU A 86 -8.10 0.41 -14.86
N ILE A 87 -6.93 0.90 -14.51
CA ILE A 87 -5.77 0.96 -15.39
C ILE A 87 -4.60 0.18 -14.83
N LYS A 88 -3.74 -0.33 -15.72
CA LYS A 88 -2.45 -0.92 -15.38
C LYS A 88 -1.38 0.18 -15.33
N ASP A 89 -0.56 0.18 -14.29
CA ASP A 89 0.61 1.04 -14.21
C ASP A 89 1.77 0.42 -15.01
N GLU A 90 2.23 1.13 -16.02
CA GLU A 90 3.39 0.75 -16.85
C GLU A 90 4.72 1.29 -16.30
N GLY A 91 4.73 1.81 -15.08
CA GLY A 91 5.94 2.27 -14.39
C GLY A 91 6.35 3.72 -14.71
N ASN A 92 5.53 4.46 -15.43
CA ASN A 92 5.81 5.84 -15.86
C ASN A 92 5.16 6.91 -14.96
N HIS A 93 4.36 6.51 -13.98
CA HIS A 93 3.63 7.46 -13.14
C HIS A 93 4.41 7.85 -11.88
N THR A 94 4.10 9.03 -11.34
CA THR A 94 4.60 9.46 -10.04
C THR A 94 4.20 8.44 -8.97
N THR A 95 5.09 8.15 -8.04
CA THR A 95 4.79 7.23 -6.94
C THR A 95 4.55 7.98 -5.64
N MET A 96 3.47 7.61 -4.96
CA MET A 96 3.21 8.02 -3.59
C MET A 96 3.21 6.77 -2.71
N ASN A 97 4.10 6.71 -1.72
CA ASN A 97 4.28 5.53 -0.85
C ASN A 97 4.57 4.21 -1.60
N GLY A 98 5.26 4.30 -2.74
CA GLY A 98 5.59 3.13 -3.55
C GLY A 98 4.47 2.63 -4.47
N LEU A 99 3.27 3.24 -4.41
CA LEU A 99 2.17 2.99 -5.33
C LEU A 99 2.08 4.09 -6.39
N PRO A 100 1.65 3.77 -7.62
CA PRO A 100 1.53 4.73 -8.71
C PRO A 100 0.40 5.72 -8.44
N PHE A 101 0.57 6.96 -8.91
CA PHE A 101 -0.42 8.03 -8.74
C PHE A 101 -0.46 8.91 -9.98
N LEU A 102 -1.66 9.18 -10.49
CA LEU A 102 -1.89 10.04 -11.64
C LEU A 102 -2.03 11.50 -11.22
N THR A 103 -1.45 12.39 -12.01
CA THR A 103 -1.70 13.82 -11.89
C THR A 103 -3.08 14.20 -12.45
N ASP A 104 -3.59 15.37 -12.07
CA ASP A 104 -4.88 15.87 -12.59
C ASP A 104 -4.88 15.99 -14.13
N ALA A 105 -3.75 16.30 -14.74
CA ALA A 105 -3.59 16.37 -16.18
C ALA A 105 -3.73 15.00 -16.86
N GLU A 106 -3.19 13.95 -16.24
CA GLU A 106 -3.31 12.58 -16.73
C GLU A 106 -4.72 12.05 -16.54
N LEU A 107 -5.37 12.32 -15.40
CA LEU A 107 -6.76 11.95 -15.14
C LEU A 107 -7.75 12.55 -16.14
N GLY A 108 -7.47 13.76 -16.63
CA GLY A 108 -8.28 14.44 -17.64
C GLY A 108 -7.99 14.04 -19.09
N SER A 109 -7.03 13.13 -19.33
CA SER A 109 -6.55 12.79 -20.67
C SER A 109 -6.97 11.38 -21.11
N PRO A 110 -8.01 11.23 -21.96
CA PRO A 110 -8.36 9.94 -22.54
C PRO A 110 -7.20 9.27 -23.29
N GLN A 111 -6.36 10.06 -23.95
CA GLN A 111 -5.20 9.57 -24.69
C GLN A 111 -4.19 8.84 -23.81
N VAL A 112 -4.10 9.22 -22.53
CA VAL A 112 -3.24 8.56 -21.53
C VAL A 112 -3.93 7.34 -20.92
N LEU A 113 -5.21 7.46 -20.61
CA LEU A 113 -5.95 6.43 -19.89
C LEU A 113 -6.41 5.26 -20.76
N ASP A 114 -6.91 5.55 -21.98
CA ASP A 114 -7.54 4.51 -22.83
C ASP A 114 -6.58 3.35 -23.16
N PRO A 115 -5.31 3.57 -23.53
CA PRO A 115 -4.41 2.48 -23.88
C PRO A 115 -4.12 1.52 -22.72
N VAL A 116 -4.15 2.01 -21.47
CA VAL A 116 -3.80 1.26 -20.26
C VAL A 116 -5.03 0.80 -19.46
N THR A 117 -6.23 1.11 -19.95
CA THR A 117 -7.49 0.71 -19.30
C THR A 117 -7.74 -0.78 -19.48
N ILE A 118 -7.89 -1.48 -18.38
CA ILE A 118 -8.18 -2.94 -18.35
C ILE A 118 -9.64 -3.23 -18.00
N THR A 119 -10.30 -2.31 -17.29
CA THR A 119 -11.74 -2.41 -16.98
C THR A 119 -12.36 -1.01 -16.98
N HIS A 120 -13.55 -0.91 -17.56
CA HIS A 120 -14.32 0.33 -17.58
C HIS A 120 -15.78 0.05 -17.24
N VAL A 121 -16.21 0.47 -16.06
CA VAL A 121 -17.62 0.46 -15.64
C VAL A 121 -18.21 1.79 -16.07
N LEU A 122 -19.15 1.72 -17.01
CA LEU A 122 -19.74 2.91 -17.64
C LEU A 122 -20.50 3.78 -16.62
N PRO A 123 -20.58 5.10 -16.89
CA PRO A 123 -21.26 6.05 -16.02
C PRO A 123 -22.73 5.69 -15.80
N GLN A 124 -23.13 5.46 -14.55
CA GLN A 124 -24.53 5.23 -14.17
C GLN A 124 -24.78 5.61 -12.72
N LYS A 125 -26.06 5.67 -12.33
CA LYS A 125 -26.46 5.89 -10.94
C LYS A 125 -26.62 4.56 -10.19
N TYR A 126 -26.34 4.59 -8.88
CA TYR A 126 -26.46 3.43 -8.00
C TYR A 126 -27.40 3.74 -6.83
N PRO A 127 -28.72 3.70 -7.01
CA PRO A 127 -29.71 4.07 -5.98
C PRO A 127 -29.64 3.20 -4.73
N THR A 128 -29.14 1.97 -4.84
CA THR A 128 -28.91 1.07 -3.70
C THR A 128 -27.73 1.50 -2.83
N GLY A 129 -26.87 2.38 -3.34
CA GLY A 129 -25.68 2.86 -2.64
C GLY A 129 -24.48 1.94 -2.73
N THR A 130 -24.59 0.81 -3.44
CA THR A 130 -23.47 -0.12 -3.63
C THR A 130 -23.20 -0.33 -5.12
N LEU A 131 -21.95 -0.21 -5.49
CA LEU A 131 -21.45 -0.55 -6.83
C LEU A 131 -20.47 -1.71 -6.68
N THR A 132 -20.66 -2.76 -7.46
CA THR A 132 -19.76 -3.93 -7.45
C THR A 132 -19.30 -4.24 -8.86
N PHE A 133 -18.03 -4.56 -9.04
CA PHE A 133 -17.49 -5.07 -10.30
C PHE A 133 -16.44 -6.17 -10.02
N GLU A 134 -16.21 -6.98 -11.03
CA GLU A 134 -15.25 -8.08 -10.98
C GLU A 134 -14.17 -7.88 -12.05
N HIS A 135 -12.94 -8.24 -11.70
CA HIS A 135 -11.84 -8.30 -12.66
C HIS A 135 -10.95 -9.49 -12.34
N THR A 136 -10.42 -10.14 -13.38
CA THR A 136 -9.44 -11.22 -13.23
C THR A 136 -8.06 -10.71 -13.62
N PHE A 137 -7.16 -10.67 -12.64
CA PHE A 137 -5.76 -10.29 -12.84
C PHE A 137 -4.94 -11.48 -13.28
N PRO A 138 -4.53 -11.57 -14.56
CA PRO A 138 -3.74 -12.70 -15.06
C PRO A 138 -2.28 -12.67 -14.59
N GLU A 139 -1.78 -11.49 -14.22
CA GLU A 139 -0.38 -11.26 -13.86
C GLU A 139 -0.25 -10.32 -12.66
N THR A 140 0.91 -10.39 -12.02
CA THR A 140 1.27 -9.48 -10.93
C THR A 140 1.57 -8.09 -11.46
N GLY A 141 1.31 -7.06 -10.66
CA GLY A 141 1.58 -5.70 -11.10
C GLY A 141 1.04 -4.63 -10.15
N LYS A 142 1.17 -3.39 -10.59
CA LYS A 142 0.56 -2.23 -9.94
C LYS A 142 -0.57 -1.71 -10.81
N PHE A 143 -1.61 -1.25 -10.16
CA PHE A 143 -2.85 -0.82 -10.81
C PHE A 143 -3.38 0.43 -10.11
N ILE A 144 -4.20 1.20 -10.83
CA ILE A 144 -4.90 2.36 -10.30
C ILE A 144 -6.37 2.23 -10.67
N GLY A 145 -7.22 2.20 -9.66
CA GLY A 145 -8.65 2.42 -9.83
C GLY A 145 -8.95 3.92 -9.78
N ILE A 146 -9.75 4.40 -10.72
CA ILE A 146 -10.20 5.77 -10.83
C ILE A 146 -11.71 5.77 -10.67
N VAL A 147 -12.22 6.48 -9.68
CA VAL A 147 -13.64 6.70 -9.46
C VAL A 147 -13.96 8.14 -9.84
N THR A 148 -14.84 8.32 -10.81
CA THR A 148 -15.33 9.62 -11.23
C THR A 148 -16.81 9.73 -10.86
N VAL A 149 -17.17 10.75 -10.10
CA VAL A 149 -18.55 11.02 -9.68
C VAL A 149 -18.97 12.37 -10.17
N LYS A 150 -20.11 12.44 -10.82
CA LYS A 150 -20.67 13.68 -11.39
C LYS A 150 -22.06 13.95 -10.87
N ASN A 151 -22.26 15.13 -10.29
CA ASN A 151 -23.56 15.57 -9.81
C ASN A 151 -24.44 16.20 -10.92
N ALA A 152 -25.70 16.46 -10.62
CA ALA A 152 -26.65 17.06 -11.55
C ALA A 152 -26.28 18.50 -11.98
N HIS A 153 -25.42 19.18 -11.21
CA HIS A 153 -24.95 20.54 -11.50
C HIS A 153 -23.68 20.56 -12.37
N GLY A 154 -23.17 19.39 -12.78
CA GLY A 154 -22.00 19.26 -13.63
C GLY A 154 -20.67 19.29 -12.88
N GLN A 155 -20.68 19.35 -11.53
CA GLN A 155 -19.45 19.21 -10.75
C GLN A 155 -18.98 17.77 -10.83
N THR A 156 -17.67 17.59 -11.02
CA THR A 156 -17.04 16.29 -11.14
C THR A 156 -16.01 16.12 -10.02
N TYR A 157 -16.09 15.02 -9.32
CA TYR A 157 -15.12 14.60 -8.31
C TYR A 157 -14.41 13.37 -8.80
N VAL A 158 -13.08 13.35 -8.70
CA VAL A 158 -12.25 12.22 -9.10
C VAL A 158 -11.43 11.76 -7.91
N SER A 159 -11.41 10.46 -7.68
CA SER A 159 -10.59 9.84 -6.66
C SER A 159 -9.84 8.65 -7.24
N GLN A 160 -8.67 8.35 -6.66
CA GLN A 160 -7.80 7.27 -7.08
C GLN A 160 -7.60 6.29 -5.94
N PHE A 161 -7.57 5.01 -6.24
CA PHE A 161 -7.19 3.95 -5.31
C PHE A 161 -6.11 3.08 -5.97
N PRO A 162 -4.84 3.46 -5.81
CA PRO A 162 -3.74 2.66 -6.31
C PRO A 162 -3.58 1.40 -5.45
N PHE A 163 -3.24 0.28 -6.10
CA PHE A 163 -3.02 -0.98 -5.42
C PHE A 163 -2.04 -1.87 -6.18
N SER A 164 -1.51 -2.88 -5.48
CA SER A 164 -0.66 -3.91 -6.06
C SER A 164 -1.35 -5.27 -6.05
N VAL A 165 -1.01 -6.12 -7.02
CA VAL A 165 -1.48 -7.50 -7.13
C VAL A 165 -0.29 -8.43 -7.16
N GLY A 166 -0.25 -9.39 -6.23
CA GLY A 166 0.78 -10.43 -6.17
C GLY A 166 2.19 -9.92 -5.85
N GLN A 167 2.32 -8.70 -5.32
CA GLN A 167 3.61 -8.11 -4.92
C GLN A 167 3.85 -8.16 -3.39
N GLY A 168 2.86 -8.60 -2.62
CA GLY A 168 2.94 -8.76 -1.18
C GLY A 168 4.00 -9.79 -0.77
N PHE A 169 4.60 -9.65 0.39
CA PHE A 169 5.60 -10.54 1.03
C PHE A 169 6.98 -10.66 0.36
N GLY A 170 7.12 -10.62 -0.97
CA GLY A 170 8.42 -10.80 -1.62
C GLY A 170 9.47 -9.76 -1.22
N ASN A 171 9.10 -8.50 -1.14
CA ASN A 171 9.98 -7.41 -0.73
C ASN A 171 10.30 -7.41 0.77
N SER A 172 9.38 -7.89 1.60
CA SER A 172 9.55 -7.94 3.07
C SER A 172 10.52 -9.03 3.50
N ILE A 173 10.58 -10.16 2.81
CA ILE A 173 11.51 -11.26 3.13
C ILE A 173 12.96 -10.80 3.04
N GLY A 174 13.31 -10.01 2.03
CA GLY A 174 14.66 -9.45 1.87
C GLY A 174 15.07 -8.55 3.04
N ILE A 175 14.15 -7.73 3.53
CA ILE A 175 14.37 -6.83 4.67
C ILE A 175 14.54 -7.63 5.96
N TYR A 176 13.66 -8.60 6.23
CA TYR A 176 13.77 -9.44 7.43
C TYR A 176 15.03 -10.32 7.40
N ALA A 177 15.39 -10.89 6.25
CA ALA A 177 16.61 -11.66 6.09
C ALA A 177 17.87 -10.81 6.37
N SER A 178 17.92 -9.58 5.86
CA SER A 178 19.03 -8.66 6.12
C SER A 178 19.14 -8.25 7.60
N MET A 179 18.01 -8.04 8.27
CA MET A 179 17.99 -7.76 9.73
C MET A 179 18.51 -8.94 10.53
N VAL A 180 18.10 -10.17 10.20
CA VAL A 180 18.58 -11.38 10.87
C VAL A 180 20.09 -11.54 10.68
N VAL A 181 20.60 -11.36 9.45
CA VAL A 181 22.05 -11.43 9.17
C VAL A 181 22.81 -10.37 9.95
N ALA A 182 22.33 -9.14 10.01
CA ALA A 182 22.94 -8.06 10.77
C ALA A 182 22.99 -8.38 12.28
N LEU A 183 21.92 -8.95 12.83
CA LEU A 183 21.83 -9.33 14.23
C LEU A 183 22.80 -10.47 14.57
N VAL A 184 22.89 -11.49 13.73
CA VAL A 184 23.84 -12.60 13.88
C VAL A 184 25.28 -12.09 13.81
N ALA A 185 25.59 -11.20 12.86
CA ALA A 185 26.91 -10.60 12.73
C ALA A 185 27.28 -9.76 13.97
N ALA A 186 26.34 -8.98 14.53
CA ALA A 186 26.55 -8.21 15.74
C ALA A 186 26.83 -9.10 16.96
N VAL A 187 26.05 -10.17 17.15
CA VAL A 187 26.27 -11.17 18.23
C VAL A 187 27.63 -11.83 18.09
N TYR A 188 28.01 -12.25 16.88
CA TYR A 188 29.32 -12.84 16.61
C TYR A 188 30.45 -11.88 16.90
N LEU A 189 30.37 -10.62 16.56
CA LEU A 189 31.37 -9.61 16.87
C LEU A 189 31.51 -9.37 18.37
N ILE A 190 30.39 -9.27 19.08
CA ILE A 190 30.41 -9.12 20.55
C ILE A 190 31.09 -10.33 21.21
N TRP A 191 30.75 -11.54 20.78
CA TRP A 191 31.35 -12.76 21.28
C TRP A 191 32.86 -12.80 21.00
N ARG A 192 33.30 -12.49 19.79
CA ARG A 192 34.67 -12.47 19.35
C ARG A 192 35.52 -11.42 20.15
N LEU A 193 34.96 -10.23 20.35
CA LEU A 193 35.62 -9.16 21.11
C LEU A 193 35.71 -9.50 22.61
N GLY A 194 34.64 -10.07 23.17
CA GLY A 194 34.61 -10.52 24.56
C GLY A 194 35.59 -11.68 24.85
N ALA A 195 35.76 -12.59 23.88
CA ALA A 195 36.75 -13.68 23.99
C ALA A 195 38.20 -13.17 24.02
N LYS A 196 38.51 -12.10 23.24
CA LYS A 196 39.84 -11.49 23.23
C LYS A 196 40.20 -10.79 24.55
N GLN A 197 39.22 -10.24 25.28
CA GLN A 197 39.48 -9.56 26.57
C GLN A 197 39.80 -10.53 27.69
N LYS A 198 39.38 -11.78 27.64
CA LYS A 198 39.70 -12.82 28.65
C LYS A 198 41.12 -13.33 28.57
N LEU A 199 41.87 -13.01 27.49
CA LEU A 199 43.26 -13.46 27.28
C LEU A 199 44.33 -12.51 27.82
N VAL A 200 43.96 -11.37 28.41
CA VAL A 200 44.90 -10.44 29.03
C VAL A 200 45.02 -10.82 30.52
N PRO A 201 46.12 -11.44 30.97
CA PRO A 201 46.30 -11.78 32.36
C PRO A 201 46.43 -10.50 33.22
N PRO A 202 45.97 -10.50 34.50
CA PRO A 202 46.08 -9.36 35.37
C PRO A 202 47.55 -9.06 35.65
N LYS A 203 47.95 -7.80 35.44
CA LYS A 203 49.30 -7.31 35.77
C LYS A 203 49.51 -7.46 37.28
N LYS A 204 50.51 -8.28 37.70
CA LYS A 204 50.87 -8.47 39.10
C LYS A 204 51.27 -7.12 39.70
N PRO A 205 50.77 -6.75 40.89
CA PRO A 205 51.28 -5.56 41.61
C PRO A 205 52.69 -5.77 42.03
N ALA A 206 53.52 -4.72 41.94
CA ALA A 206 54.93 -4.70 42.42
C ALA A 206 54.98 -4.60 43.93
#